data_706deb5bec5d5c19a1e2e1743705db41
#
_entry.id   706deb5bec5d5c19a1e2e1743705db41
#
_cell.length_a   1.000
_cell.length_b   1.000
_cell.length_c   1.000
_cell.angle_alpha   90.00
_cell.angle_beta   90.00
_cell.angle_gamma   90.00
#
_symmetry.space_group_name_H-M   'P 1'
#
loop_
_entity.id
_entity.type
_entity.pdbx_description
1 polymer ?
#
loop_
_entity_poly.entity_id
_entity_poly.type
_entity_poly.pdbx_seq_one_letter_code
_entity_poly.pdbx_strand_id
1 'polypeptide(L)'
;MVHRLDVGGGENVTRLAGKSAVITGGGTGIGQAIALAFAREGAQVAVVGRRKNKLEETLHLLKQSGCSALALECDITKAADTIRAVKSAEDAFGKLNVLVNNAGALSVSTVETISEDDWDHVMATNIKGPFLMSRAILPAMRLAGGGSIVNIGSVLGIVAIRDRAAYCASKGGVSMLTRAMALDHANDHIRVNCLCPSIVESDMTQNLFAETEAGRQARESRLASIPLGRFGKPDDIAGIAVFLASDESSWMTGTVIPVDGGVTAY
;
A
#
# COMPACT_ATOMS: atom_id res chain seq x y z
N MET A 1 -43.86 -21.75 5.45
CA MET A 1 -42.76 -22.69 5.72
C MET A 1 -41.45 -21.97 5.39
N VAL A 2 -40.79 -21.41 6.40
CA VAL A 2 -39.58 -20.63 6.21
C VAL A 2 -38.39 -21.60 6.29
N HIS A 3 -37.74 -21.87 5.17
CA HIS A 3 -36.48 -22.60 5.15
C HIS A 3 -35.41 -21.80 5.92
N ARG A 4 -35.08 -22.25 7.12
CA ARG A 4 -33.83 -21.86 7.77
C ARG A 4 -32.68 -22.38 6.90
N LEU A 5 -31.90 -21.46 6.33
CA LEU A 5 -30.60 -21.81 5.81
C LEU A 5 -29.71 -22.18 7.01
N ASP A 6 -29.34 -23.43 7.06
CA ASP A 6 -28.38 -23.97 8.03
C ASP A 6 -27.03 -23.41 7.63
N VAL A 7 -26.56 -22.33 8.30
CA VAL A 7 -25.21 -21.85 8.18
C VAL A 7 -24.35 -22.78 9.02
N GLY A 8 -23.93 -23.90 8.38
CA GLY A 8 -22.98 -24.83 8.96
C GLY A 8 -21.79 -24.09 9.52
N GLY A 9 -21.29 -24.52 10.69
CA GLY A 9 -20.13 -23.95 11.38
C GLY A 9 -18.94 -23.80 10.45
N GLY A 10 -18.77 -22.58 9.89
CA GLY A 10 -17.69 -22.27 8.97
C GLY A 10 -16.37 -22.32 9.73
N GLU A 11 -15.49 -23.24 9.36
CA GLU A 11 -14.07 -23.02 9.55
C GLU A 11 -13.78 -21.59 9.08
N ASN A 12 -13.12 -20.80 9.92
CA ASN A 12 -12.67 -19.44 9.54
C ASN A 12 -11.69 -19.57 8.36
N VAL A 13 -12.23 -19.63 7.14
CA VAL A 13 -11.43 -19.67 5.92
C VAL A 13 -10.75 -18.32 5.82
N THR A 14 -9.46 -18.28 6.18
CA THR A 14 -8.64 -17.09 6.08
C THR A 14 -8.52 -16.68 4.62
N ARG A 15 -8.86 -15.43 4.30
CA ARG A 15 -9.03 -14.89 2.93
C ARG A 15 -7.75 -14.91 2.09
N LEU A 16 -6.59 -14.98 2.74
CA LEU A 16 -5.26 -15.00 2.12
C LEU A 16 -4.50 -16.29 2.39
N ALA A 17 -5.19 -17.37 2.80
CA ALA A 17 -4.56 -18.67 3.01
C ALA A 17 -3.80 -19.12 1.74
N GLY A 18 -2.55 -19.55 1.93
CA GLY A 18 -1.70 -20.00 0.84
C GLY A 18 -1.17 -18.88 -0.07
N LYS A 19 -1.39 -17.61 0.25
CA LYS A 19 -0.79 -16.46 -0.46
C LYS A 19 0.48 -15.99 0.25
N SER A 20 1.44 -15.48 -0.54
CA SER A 20 2.69 -14.90 -0.05
C SER A 20 2.83 -13.48 -0.58
N ALA A 21 3.00 -12.53 0.34
CA ALA A 21 2.95 -11.11 0.07
C ALA A 21 4.29 -10.42 0.33
N VAL A 22 4.64 -9.49 -0.54
CA VAL A 22 5.73 -8.51 -0.34
C VAL A 22 5.11 -7.14 -0.12
N ILE A 23 5.45 -6.46 0.98
CA ILE A 23 4.86 -5.15 1.36
C ILE A 23 5.97 -4.13 1.55
N THR A 24 6.05 -3.13 0.66
CA THR A 24 7.03 -2.05 0.78
C THR A 24 6.59 -1.00 1.80
N GLY A 25 7.54 -0.43 2.55
CA GLY A 25 7.20 0.47 3.65
C GLY A 25 6.48 -0.23 4.80
N GLY A 26 6.68 -1.55 4.95
CA GLY A 26 5.97 -2.40 5.92
C GLY A 26 6.38 -2.22 7.39
N GLY A 27 7.30 -1.29 7.69
CA GLY A 27 7.79 -1.08 9.06
C GLY A 27 6.93 -0.15 9.92
N THR A 28 6.03 0.65 9.35
CA THR A 28 5.19 1.60 10.11
C THR A 28 3.89 1.90 9.37
N GLY A 29 2.93 2.52 10.07
CA GLY A 29 1.72 3.12 9.51
C GLY A 29 0.88 2.14 8.67
N ILE A 30 0.45 2.58 7.49
CA ILE A 30 -0.42 1.80 6.58
C ILE A 30 0.25 0.46 6.21
N GLY A 31 1.54 0.46 5.87
CA GLY A 31 2.24 -0.76 5.47
C GLY A 31 2.32 -1.80 6.58
N GLN A 32 2.56 -1.38 7.82
CA GLN A 32 2.55 -2.26 8.99
C GLN A 32 1.15 -2.82 9.25
N ALA A 33 0.10 -1.97 9.19
CA ALA A 33 -1.28 -2.42 9.39
C ALA A 33 -1.71 -3.44 8.32
N ILE A 34 -1.34 -3.21 7.05
CA ILE A 34 -1.58 -4.17 5.97
C ILE A 34 -0.85 -5.48 6.25
N ALA A 35 0.42 -5.44 6.68
CA ALA A 35 1.20 -6.64 6.99
C ALA A 35 0.54 -7.48 8.09
N LEU A 36 0.10 -6.83 9.17
CA LEU A 36 -0.60 -7.49 10.28
C LEU A 36 -1.98 -8.01 9.86
N ALA A 37 -2.71 -7.28 9.03
CA ALA A 37 -3.99 -7.75 8.51
C ALA A 37 -3.82 -8.96 7.58
N PHE A 38 -2.81 -8.96 6.71
CA PHE A 38 -2.51 -10.09 5.83
C PHE A 38 -2.12 -11.34 6.63
N ALA A 39 -1.32 -11.19 7.70
CA ALA A 39 -0.96 -12.28 8.59
C ALA A 39 -2.19 -12.89 9.28
N ARG A 40 -3.12 -12.05 9.78
CA ARG A 40 -4.39 -12.52 10.38
C ARG A 40 -5.26 -13.31 9.39
N GLU A 41 -5.14 -12.99 8.10
CA GLU A 41 -5.85 -13.67 7.01
C GLU A 41 -5.04 -14.84 6.40
N GLY A 42 -3.97 -15.29 7.07
CA GLY A 42 -3.24 -16.50 6.72
C GLY A 42 -2.17 -16.36 5.64
N ALA A 43 -1.79 -15.15 5.24
CA ALA A 43 -0.70 -14.95 4.31
C ALA A 43 0.68 -15.11 4.96
N GLN A 44 1.68 -15.55 4.18
CA GLN A 44 3.09 -15.33 4.48
C GLN A 44 3.47 -13.90 4.09
N VAL A 45 4.27 -13.20 4.90
CA VAL A 45 4.50 -11.75 4.73
C VAL A 45 5.96 -11.39 4.76
N ALA A 46 6.47 -10.77 3.68
CA ALA A 46 7.77 -10.10 3.66
C ALA A 46 7.57 -8.58 3.75
N VAL A 47 8.03 -7.96 4.82
CA VAL A 47 8.05 -6.50 4.97
C VAL A 47 9.38 -5.94 4.48
N VAL A 48 9.31 -4.91 3.62
CA VAL A 48 10.44 -4.36 2.89
C VAL A 48 10.58 -2.86 3.16
N GLY A 49 11.79 -2.36 3.38
CA GLY A 49 12.05 -0.93 3.59
C GLY A 49 13.48 -0.62 3.99
N ARG A 50 13.78 0.66 4.26
CA ARG A 50 15.14 1.13 4.58
C ARG A 50 15.48 1.09 6.07
N ARG A 51 14.47 1.23 6.95
CA ARG A 51 14.65 1.35 8.41
C ARG A 51 14.60 -0.04 9.04
N LYS A 52 15.75 -0.68 9.18
CA LYS A 52 15.89 -2.05 9.69
C LYS A 52 15.19 -2.26 11.03
N ASN A 53 15.38 -1.35 12.00
CA ASN A 53 14.74 -1.43 13.31
C ASN A 53 13.21 -1.47 13.23
N LYS A 54 12.60 -0.65 12.33
CA LYS A 54 11.14 -0.62 12.15
C LYS A 54 10.60 -1.88 11.47
N LEU A 55 11.38 -2.47 10.58
CA LEU A 55 11.04 -3.75 9.98
C LEU A 55 11.11 -4.87 11.01
N GLU A 56 12.12 -4.86 11.90
CA GLU A 56 12.27 -5.85 12.96
C GLU A 56 11.14 -5.76 14.00
N GLU A 57 10.68 -4.53 14.35
CA GLU A 57 9.50 -4.33 15.20
C GLU A 57 8.26 -5.00 14.57
N THR A 58 8.02 -4.77 13.27
CA THR A 58 6.89 -5.39 12.55
C THR A 58 7.06 -6.91 12.44
N LEU A 59 8.26 -7.38 12.13
CA LEU A 59 8.57 -8.81 12.08
C LEU A 59 8.26 -9.51 13.39
N HIS A 60 8.60 -8.88 14.52
CA HIS A 60 8.30 -9.41 15.85
C HIS A 60 6.78 -9.59 16.05
N LEU A 61 5.98 -8.57 15.72
CA LEU A 61 4.51 -8.64 15.80
C LEU A 61 3.92 -9.74 14.89
N LEU A 62 4.43 -9.88 13.66
CA LEU A 62 4.01 -10.91 12.71
C LEU A 62 4.32 -12.31 13.26
N LYS A 63 5.50 -12.53 13.84
CA LYS A 63 5.88 -13.81 14.44
C LYS A 63 5.06 -14.16 15.67
N GLN A 64 4.70 -13.17 16.49
CA GLN A 64 3.81 -13.38 17.65
C GLN A 64 2.42 -13.87 17.23
N SER A 65 1.94 -13.50 16.04
CA SER A 65 0.68 -14.01 15.47
C SER A 65 0.82 -15.37 14.77
N GLY A 66 1.99 -16.02 14.82
CA GLY A 66 2.25 -17.30 14.15
C GLY A 66 2.51 -17.18 12.64
N CYS A 67 2.63 -15.98 12.09
CA CYS A 67 2.85 -15.75 10.68
C CYS A 67 4.29 -16.14 10.26
N SER A 68 4.43 -16.84 9.13
CA SER A 68 5.70 -16.99 8.44
C SER A 68 6.08 -15.65 7.81
N ALA A 69 7.09 -14.98 8.35
CA ALA A 69 7.40 -13.60 7.98
C ALA A 69 8.89 -13.31 7.85
N LEU A 70 9.22 -12.33 7.00
CA LEU A 70 10.57 -11.81 6.76
C LEU A 70 10.60 -10.28 6.89
N ALA A 71 11.75 -9.77 7.34
CA ALA A 71 12.11 -8.35 7.28
C ALA A 71 13.31 -8.18 6.34
N LEU A 72 13.15 -7.43 5.27
CA LEU A 72 14.14 -7.29 4.22
C LEU A 72 14.52 -5.80 4.04
N GLU A 73 15.77 -5.48 4.32
CA GLU A 73 16.29 -4.14 4.07
C GLU A 73 16.45 -3.92 2.56
N CYS A 74 15.81 -2.86 2.04
CA CYS A 74 15.80 -2.55 0.62
C CYS A 74 15.51 -1.06 0.41
N ASP A 75 16.30 -0.43 -0.43
CA ASP A 75 15.97 0.85 -1.05
C ASP A 75 15.24 0.59 -2.38
N ILE A 76 13.93 0.80 -2.38
CA ILE A 76 13.09 0.51 -3.55
C ILE A 76 13.43 1.37 -4.78
N THR A 77 14.22 2.44 -4.62
CA THR A 77 14.69 3.28 -5.73
C THR A 77 15.85 2.66 -6.49
N LYS A 78 16.43 1.56 -5.96
CA LYS A 78 17.58 0.82 -6.52
C LYS A 78 17.17 -0.54 -7.06
N ALA A 79 17.35 -0.76 -8.36
CA ALA A 79 16.94 -1.98 -9.03
C ALA A 79 17.60 -3.25 -8.43
N ALA A 80 18.90 -3.18 -8.08
CA ALA A 80 19.59 -4.32 -7.49
C ALA A 80 19.00 -4.73 -6.14
N ASP A 81 18.57 -3.75 -5.32
CA ASP A 81 17.96 -4.00 -4.02
C ASP A 81 16.58 -4.65 -4.17
N THR A 82 15.77 -4.17 -5.13
CA THR A 82 14.43 -4.73 -5.37
C THR A 82 14.51 -6.18 -5.86
N ILE A 83 15.43 -6.48 -6.77
CA ILE A 83 15.67 -7.86 -7.25
C ILE A 83 16.10 -8.76 -6.08
N ARG A 84 17.05 -8.31 -5.26
CA ARG A 84 17.53 -9.07 -4.10
C ARG A 84 16.41 -9.33 -3.08
N ALA A 85 15.60 -8.32 -2.77
CA ALA A 85 14.51 -8.46 -1.82
C ALA A 85 13.43 -9.43 -2.30
N VAL A 86 13.02 -9.33 -3.57
CA VAL A 86 12.05 -10.27 -4.17
C VAL A 86 12.61 -11.69 -4.20
N LYS A 87 13.86 -11.87 -4.61
CA LYS A 87 14.50 -13.19 -4.63
C LYS A 87 14.57 -13.82 -3.24
N SER A 88 14.95 -13.04 -2.21
CA SER A 88 14.97 -13.53 -0.83
C SER A 88 13.58 -13.95 -0.32
N ALA A 89 12.52 -13.23 -0.70
CA ALA A 89 11.16 -13.60 -0.36
C ALA A 89 10.70 -14.85 -1.11
N GLU A 90 11.03 -14.98 -2.39
CA GLU A 90 10.72 -16.16 -3.22
C GLU A 90 11.43 -17.42 -2.68
N ASP A 91 12.71 -17.33 -2.34
CA ASP A 91 13.47 -18.44 -1.78
C ASP A 91 12.91 -18.94 -0.45
N ALA A 92 12.37 -18.04 0.37
CA ALA A 92 11.81 -18.39 1.65
C ALA A 92 10.37 -18.92 1.59
N PHE A 93 9.54 -18.41 0.68
CA PHE A 93 8.11 -18.73 0.62
C PHE A 93 7.75 -19.70 -0.52
N GLY A 94 8.67 -19.94 -1.46
CA GLY A 94 8.48 -20.81 -2.62
C GLY A 94 7.64 -20.19 -3.74
N LYS A 95 6.73 -19.27 -3.46
CA LYS A 95 5.93 -18.54 -4.45
C LYS A 95 5.61 -17.13 -3.94
N LEU A 96 5.39 -16.21 -4.87
CA LEU A 96 4.95 -14.84 -4.56
C LEU A 96 3.76 -14.49 -5.44
N ASN A 97 2.66 -14.06 -4.83
CA ASN A 97 1.44 -13.73 -5.56
C ASN A 97 0.74 -12.44 -5.07
N VAL A 98 1.33 -11.75 -4.11
CA VAL A 98 0.84 -10.43 -3.72
C VAL A 98 1.98 -9.43 -3.57
N LEU A 99 1.82 -8.23 -4.15
CA LEU A 99 2.70 -7.08 -3.92
C LEU A 99 1.87 -5.90 -3.43
N VAL A 100 2.31 -5.28 -2.34
CA VAL A 100 1.78 -3.99 -1.91
C VAL A 100 2.87 -2.93 -2.03
N ASN A 101 2.72 -2.04 -2.99
CA ASN A 101 3.56 -0.86 -3.17
C ASN A 101 3.05 0.27 -2.27
N ASN A 102 3.50 0.28 -1.00
CA ASN A 102 3.06 1.25 0.00
C ASN A 102 4.13 2.29 0.34
N ALA A 103 5.41 1.99 0.20
CA ALA A 103 6.46 2.96 0.48
C ALA A 103 6.26 4.27 -0.29
N GLY A 104 6.45 5.40 0.39
CA GLY A 104 6.23 6.71 -0.21
C GLY A 104 7.02 7.82 0.49
N ALA A 105 7.17 8.94 -0.22
CA ALA A 105 7.74 10.18 0.26
C ALA A 105 6.74 11.33 0.02
N LEU A 106 6.74 12.31 0.92
CA LEU A 106 5.90 13.52 0.86
C LEU A 106 6.79 14.74 0.71
N SER A 107 6.38 15.68 -0.14
CA SER A 107 6.94 17.03 -0.21
C SER A 107 5.84 18.07 -0.01
N VAL A 108 6.17 19.16 0.67
CA VAL A 108 5.32 20.33 0.90
C VAL A 108 5.96 21.52 0.22
N SER A 109 5.64 21.73 -1.06
CA SER A 109 6.25 22.77 -1.88
C SER A 109 5.45 23.06 -3.14
N THR A 110 5.57 24.27 -3.67
CA THR A 110 5.07 24.63 -5.01
C THR A 110 6.10 24.22 -6.08
N VAL A 111 5.73 24.36 -7.36
CA VAL A 111 6.68 24.17 -8.48
C VAL A 111 7.86 25.13 -8.40
N GLU A 112 7.62 26.34 -7.90
CA GLU A 112 8.64 27.39 -7.79
C GLU A 112 9.63 27.16 -6.63
N THR A 113 9.16 26.54 -5.52
CA THR A 113 9.94 26.43 -4.28
C THR A 113 10.55 25.06 -4.03
N ILE A 114 10.16 24.03 -4.77
CA ILE A 114 10.75 22.69 -4.63
C ILE A 114 12.16 22.66 -5.22
N SER A 115 13.10 22.03 -4.53
CA SER A 115 14.41 21.72 -5.11
C SER A 115 14.32 20.56 -6.12
N GLU A 116 15.24 20.51 -7.08
CA GLU A 116 15.34 19.37 -8.00
C GLU A 116 15.58 18.06 -7.23
N ASP A 117 16.43 18.08 -6.21
CA ASP A 117 16.71 16.91 -5.37
C ASP A 117 15.46 16.38 -4.65
N ASP A 118 14.63 17.27 -4.09
CA ASP A 118 13.37 16.88 -3.44
C ASP A 118 12.35 16.36 -4.46
N TRP A 119 12.28 17.00 -5.63
CA TRP A 119 11.46 16.53 -6.73
C TRP A 119 11.86 15.10 -7.14
N ASP A 120 13.16 14.91 -7.41
CA ASP A 120 13.70 13.61 -7.83
C ASP A 120 13.53 12.55 -6.75
N HIS A 121 13.71 12.91 -5.48
CA HIS A 121 13.47 12.00 -4.36
C HIS A 121 12.00 11.52 -4.29
N VAL A 122 11.05 12.44 -4.46
CA VAL A 122 9.61 12.10 -4.46
C VAL A 122 9.27 11.22 -5.67
N MET A 123 9.73 11.57 -6.86
CA MET A 123 9.50 10.81 -8.08
C MET A 123 10.16 9.43 -8.03
N ALA A 124 11.40 9.36 -7.55
CA ALA A 124 12.11 8.09 -7.38
C ALA A 124 11.41 7.16 -6.40
N THR A 125 10.94 7.69 -5.27
CA THR A 125 10.29 6.87 -4.25
C THR A 125 8.88 6.47 -4.68
N ASN A 126 8.06 7.43 -5.15
CA ASN A 126 6.63 7.21 -5.36
C ASN A 126 6.29 6.57 -6.71
N ILE A 127 7.11 6.74 -7.75
CA ILE A 127 6.87 6.20 -9.10
C ILE A 127 7.87 5.12 -9.46
N LYS A 128 9.17 5.46 -9.45
CA LYS A 128 10.21 4.52 -9.86
C LYS A 128 10.26 3.30 -8.93
N GLY A 129 10.08 3.50 -7.61
CA GLY A 129 10.05 2.41 -6.63
C GLY A 129 8.97 1.37 -6.94
N PRO A 130 7.68 1.73 -7.04
CA PRO A 130 6.60 0.82 -7.46
C PRO A 130 6.87 0.14 -8.81
N PHE A 131 7.39 0.86 -9.79
CA PHE A 131 7.82 0.28 -11.07
C PHE A 131 8.89 -0.81 -10.87
N LEU A 132 9.95 -0.53 -10.12
CA LEU A 132 11.06 -1.46 -9.90
C LEU A 132 10.62 -2.70 -9.11
N MET A 133 9.83 -2.53 -8.06
CA MET A 133 9.27 -3.64 -7.28
C MET A 133 8.34 -4.50 -8.12
N SER A 134 7.45 -3.89 -8.89
CA SER A 134 6.55 -4.62 -9.79
C SER A 134 7.33 -5.39 -10.85
N ARG A 135 8.31 -4.75 -11.51
CA ARG A 135 9.18 -5.41 -12.49
C ARG A 135 9.92 -6.61 -11.91
N ALA A 136 10.38 -6.51 -10.68
CA ALA A 136 11.12 -7.59 -10.02
C ALA A 136 10.22 -8.79 -9.67
N ILE A 137 8.97 -8.56 -9.23
CA ILE A 137 8.08 -9.64 -8.76
C ILE A 137 7.27 -10.31 -9.87
N LEU A 138 7.01 -9.63 -10.99
CA LEU A 138 6.18 -10.15 -12.10
C LEU A 138 6.58 -11.55 -12.60
N PRO A 139 7.88 -11.90 -12.74
CA PRO A 139 8.27 -13.27 -13.13
C PRO A 139 7.81 -14.31 -12.11
N ALA A 140 7.97 -14.04 -10.80
CA ALA A 140 7.53 -14.97 -9.75
C ALA A 140 5.99 -15.09 -9.70
N MET A 141 5.25 -14.00 -9.94
CA MET A 141 3.79 -14.05 -10.04
C MET A 141 3.30 -14.89 -11.22
N ARG A 142 3.94 -14.79 -12.38
CA ARG A 142 3.61 -15.65 -13.53
C ARG A 142 3.85 -17.14 -13.22
N LEU A 143 4.97 -17.46 -12.56
CA LEU A 143 5.25 -18.83 -12.11
C LEU A 143 4.24 -19.32 -11.06
N ALA A 144 3.71 -18.44 -10.25
CA ALA A 144 2.64 -18.76 -9.29
C ALA A 144 1.24 -18.88 -9.93
N GLY A 145 1.12 -18.65 -11.24
CA GLY A 145 -0.16 -18.72 -11.98
C GLY A 145 -1.02 -17.46 -11.90
N GLY A 146 -0.45 -16.34 -11.48
CA GLY A 146 -1.11 -15.04 -11.36
C GLY A 146 -0.88 -14.36 -10.00
N GLY A 147 -1.56 -13.25 -9.77
CA GLY A 147 -1.39 -12.50 -8.53
C GLY A 147 -2.19 -11.21 -8.42
N SER A 148 -1.91 -10.46 -7.37
CA SER A 148 -2.50 -9.14 -7.11
C SER A 148 -1.43 -8.12 -6.73
N ILE A 149 -1.41 -6.99 -7.42
CA ILE A 149 -0.60 -5.82 -7.08
C ILE A 149 -1.53 -4.73 -6.54
N VAL A 150 -1.28 -4.28 -5.32
CA VAL A 150 -2.00 -3.18 -4.68
C VAL A 150 -1.05 -2.00 -4.55
N ASN A 151 -1.30 -0.94 -5.28
CA ASN A 151 -0.55 0.31 -5.18
C ASN A 151 -1.23 1.25 -4.17
N ILE A 152 -0.47 1.83 -3.26
CA ILE A 152 -0.99 2.87 -2.35
C ILE A 152 -0.75 4.23 -3.00
N GLY A 153 -1.81 4.72 -3.64
CA GLY A 153 -1.89 6.05 -4.22
C GLY A 153 -2.13 7.14 -3.15
N SER A 154 -3.00 8.06 -3.48
CA SER A 154 -3.56 9.10 -2.60
C SER A 154 -4.75 9.73 -3.30
N VAL A 155 -5.70 10.31 -2.56
CA VAL A 155 -6.68 11.24 -3.15
C VAL A 155 -6.00 12.39 -3.92
N LEU A 156 -4.76 12.74 -3.52
CA LEU A 156 -3.96 13.75 -4.24
C LEU A 156 -3.37 13.26 -5.58
N GLY A 157 -3.66 12.03 -5.99
CA GLY A 157 -3.50 11.54 -7.35
C GLY A 157 -4.77 11.67 -8.19
N ILE A 158 -5.89 12.12 -7.60
CA ILE A 158 -7.20 12.29 -8.24
C ILE A 158 -7.59 13.79 -8.25
N VAL A 159 -7.38 14.46 -7.12
CA VAL A 159 -7.57 15.90 -6.94
C VAL A 159 -6.28 16.55 -6.47
N ALA A 160 -6.19 17.88 -6.50
CA ALA A 160 -4.99 18.59 -6.06
C ALA A 160 -5.29 19.52 -4.90
N ILE A 161 -4.26 19.80 -4.10
CA ILE A 161 -4.24 20.86 -3.09
C ILE A 161 -2.97 21.70 -3.25
N ARG A 162 -2.97 22.90 -2.68
CA ARG A 162 -1.80 23.79 -2.69
C ARG A 162 -0.58 23.13 -2.04
N ASP A 163 0.60 23.51 -2.48
CA ASP A 163 1.91 23.14 -1.94
C ASP A 163 2.18 21.62 -1.96
N ARG A 164 1.71 20.91 -3.01
CA ARG A 164 1.87 19.46 -3.18
C ARG A 164 2.22 19.06 -4.61
N ALA A 165 2.89 19.93 -5.38
CA ALA A 165 3.11 19.74 -6.82
C ALA A 165 3.75 18.38 -7.15
N ALA A 166 4.93 18.07 -6.58
CA ALA A 166 5.63 16.81 -6.82
C ALA A 166 4.82 15.60 -6.30
N TYR A 167 4.21 15.72 -5.12
CA TYR A 167 3.41 14.65 -4.54
C TYR A 167 2.17 14.33 -5.40
N CYS A 168 1.40 15.35 -5.80
CA CYS A 168 0.24 15.16 -6.68
C CYS A 168 0.65 14.53 -8.02
N ALA A 169 1.71 15.04 -8.66
CA ALA A 169 2.24 14.49 -9.90
C ALA A 169 2.62 13.01 -9.74
N SER A 170 3.35 12.68 -8.66
CA SER A 170 3.77 11.31 -8.39
C SER A 170 2.59 10.36 -8.14
N LYS A 171 1.60 10.78 -7.36
CA LYS A 171 0.43 9.94 -7.03
C LYS A 171 -0.56 9.82 -8.21
N GLY A 172 -0.68 10.86 -9.05
CA GLY A 172 -1.35 10.77 -10.34
C GLY A 172 -0.68 9.76 -11.28
N GLY A 173 0.66 9.79 -11.31
CA GLY A 173 1.46 8.80 -12.04
C GLY A 173 1.25 7.36 -11.57
N VAL A 174 1.17 7.12 -10.25
CA VAL A 174 0.84 5.77 -9.70
C VAL A 174 -0.54 5.32 -10.16
N SER A 175 -1.54 6.21 -10.16
CA SER A 175 -2.90 5.88 -10.62
C SER A 175 -2.90 5.46 -12.09
N MET A 176 -2.15 6.16 -12.93
CA MET A 176 -2.04 5.82 -14.36
C MET A 176 -1.17 4.58 -14.61
N LEU A 177 -0.07 4.42 -13.87
CA LEU A 177 0.76 3.20 -13.91
C LEU A 177 -0.06 1.95 -13.55
N THR A 178 -0.95 2.07 -12.54
CA THR A 178 -1.88 1.00 -12.16
C THR A 178 -2.74 0.55 -13.34
N ARG A 179 -3.33 1.50 -14.09
CA ARG A 179 -4.18 1.20 -15.25
C ARG A 179 -3.41 0.56 -16.39
N ALA A 180 -2.22 1.09 -16.69
CA ALA A 180 -1.35 0.53 -17.73
C ALA A 180 -0.96 -0.91 -17.40
N MET A 181 -0.46 -1.15 -16.18
CA MET A 181 -0.07 -2.48 -15.74
C MET A 181 -1.24 -3.47 -15.70
N ALA A 182 -2.45 -3.01 -15.36
CA ALA A 182 -3.65 -3.84 -15.35
C ALA A 182 -3.96 -4.39 -16.75
N LEU A 183 -3.79 -3.57 -17.79
CA LEU A 183 -3.98 -3.98 -19.19
C LEU A 183 -2.84 -4.91 -19.65
N ASP A 184 -1.59 -4.56 -19.34
CA ASP A 184 -0.41 -5.29 -19.79
C ASP A 184 -0.33 -6.72 -19.22
N HIS A 185 -0.86 -6.93 -17.99
CA HIS A 185 -0.70 -8.19 -17.25
C HIS A 185 -2.02 -8.96 -17.02
N ALA A 186 -3.11 -8.55 -17.66
CA ALA A 186 -4.40 -9.26 -17.56
C ALA A 186 -4.29 -10.71 -18.06
N ASN A 187 -3.56 -10.94 -19.14
CA ASN A 187 -3.35 -12.29 -19.69
C ASN A 187 -2.44 -13.16 -18.82
N ASP A 188 -1.66 -12.56 -17.93
CA ASP A 188 -0.86 -13.25 -16.91
C ASP A 188 -1.68 -13.59 -15.66
N HIS A 189 -2.98 -13.32 -15.64
CA HIS A 189 -3.86 -13.41 -14.45
C HIS A 189 -3.38 -12.56 -13.27
N ILE A 190 -2.71 -11.43 -13.54
CA ILE A 190 -2.25 -10.47 -12.54
C ILE A 190 -3.16 -9.25 -12.53
N ARG A 191 -3.82 -9.02 -11.40
CA ARG A 191 -4.66 -7.85 -11.17
C ARG A 191 -3.83 -6.73 -10.56
N VAL A 192 -4.08 -5.49 -10.98
CA VAL A 192 -3.38 -4.32 -10.47
C VAL A 192 -4.39 -3.24 -10.10
N ASN A 193 -4.45 -2.85 -8.83
CA ASN A 193 -5.41 -1.87 -8.33
C ASN A 193 -4.71 -0.82 -7.45
N CYS A 194 -5.31 0.35 -7.32
CA CYS A 194 -4.77 1.46 -6.55
C CYS A 194 -5.74 1.87 -5.44
N LEU A 195 -5.27 1.91 -4.19
CA LEU A 195 -5.98 2.53 -3.07
C LEU A 195 -5.52 3.97 -2.91
N CYS A 196 -6.45 4.88 -2.81
CA CYS A 196 -6.20 6.32 -2.69
C CYS A 196 -6.69 6.85 -1.33
N PRO A 197 -5.89 6.70 -0.26
CA PRO A 197 -6.23 7.26 1.03
C PRO A 197 -6.24 8.79 1.02
N SER A 198 -7.05 9.40 1.90
CA SER A 198 -6.88 10.76 2.36
C SER A 198 -5.86 10.81 3.51
N ILE A 199 -6.01 11.72 4.45
CA ILE A 199 -5.11 11.80 5.62
C ILE A 199 -5.39 10.62 6.54
N VAL A 200 -4.37 9.76 6.72
CA VAL A 200 -4.35 8.62 7.63
C VAL A 200 -3.33 8.89 8.74
N GLU A 201 -3.70 8.67 9.99
CA GLU A 201 -2.82 8.82 11.15
C GLU A 201 -1.62 7.87 11.04
N SER A 202 -0.42 8.43 10.93
CA SER A 202 0.85 7.69 10.75
C SER A 202 2.03 8.58 11.05
N ASP A 203 3.24 8.02 11.17
CA ASP A 203 4.49 8.78 11.33
C ASP A 203 4.64 9.87 10.24
N MET A 204 4.22 9.59 9.02
CA MET A 204 4.29 10.53 7.90
C MET A 204 3.39 11.75 8.11
N THR A 205 2.25 11.57 8.77
CA THR A 205 1.22 12.62 8.95
C THR A 205 1.29 13.31 10.30
N GLN A 206 1.96 12.73 11.30
CA GLN A 206 2.14 13.33 12.63
C GLN A 206 2.76 14.73 12.54
N ASN A 207 3.70 14.95 11.64
CA ASN A 207 4.42 16.21 11.47
C ASN A 207 3.75 17.18 10.45
N LEU A 208 2.58 16.83 9.89
CA LEU A 208 1.88 17.72 8.97
C LEU A 208 1.30 18.97 9.64
N PHE A 209 1.08 18.90 10.94
CA PHE A 209 0.51 19.98 11.72
C PHE A 209 1.46 20.31 12.88
N ALA A 210 2.11 21.47 12.80
CA ALA A 210 2.96 21.95 13.88
C ALA A 210 2.19 22.10 15.20
N GLU A 211 2.84 21.92 16.35
CA GLU A 211 2.27 22.15 17.69
C GLU A 211 2.15 23.65 18.01
N THR A 212 1.62 24.42 17.07
CA THR A 212 1.36 25.86 17.16
C THR A 212 -0.14 26.12 17.01
N GLU A 213 -0.60 27.32 17.36
CA GLU A 213 -2.01 27.71 17.14
C GLU A 213 -2.40 27.57 15.66
N ALA A 214 -1.56 28.05 14.74
CA ALA A 214 -1.78 27.92 13.30
C ALA A 214 -1.84 26.45 12.86
N GLY A 215 -1.00 25.59 13.43
CA GLY A 215 -1.01 24.14 13.15
C GLY A 215 -2.28 23.46 13.65
N ARG A 216 -2.79 23.84 14.83
CA ARG A 216 -4.07 23.34 15.34
C ARG A 216 -5.23 23.76 14.45
N GLN A 217 -5.30 25.04 14.05
CA GLN A 217 -6.33 25.54 13.13
C GLN A 217 -6.28 24.86 11.77
N ALA A 218 -5.08 24.62 11.23
CA ALA A 218 -4.90 23.87 10.00
C ALA A 218 -5.41 22.42 10.12
N ARG A 219 -5.14 21.76 11.27
CA ARG A 219 -5.64 20.41 11.56
C ARG A 219 -7.17 20.39 11.66
N GLU A 220 -7.77 21.32 12.36
CA GLU A 220 -9.23 21.45 12.50
C GLU A 220 -9.90 21.70 11.15
N SER A 221 -9.34 22.63 10.35
CA SER A 221 -9.82 22.88 8.99
C SER A 221 -9.78 21.64 8.10
N ARG A 222 -8.69 20.85 8.20
CA ARG A 222 -8.59 19.59 7.47
C ARG A 222 -9.60 18.56 7.97
N LEU A 223 -9.78 18.45 9.27
CA LEU A 223 -10.76 17.54 9.86
C LEU A 223 -12.19 17.91 9.43
N ALA A 224 -12.52 19.19 9.42
CA ALA A 224 -13.82 19.69 8.98
C ALA A 224 -14.11 19.42 7.48
N SER A 225 -13.06 19.23 6.66
CA SER A 225 -13.21 18.88 5.24
C SER A 225 -13.45 17.39 4.99
N ILE A 226 -13.47 16.55 6.05
CA ILE A 226 -13.71 15.11 5.93
C ILE A 226 -15.15 14.82 6.37
N PRO A 227 -16.07 14.41 5.47
CA PRO A 227 -17.47 14.15 5.80
C PRO A 227 -17.69 13.18 6.96
N LEU A 228 -16.84 12.12 7.09
CA LEU A 228 -16.91 11.19 8.23
C LEU A 228 -16.37 11.75 9.55
N GLY A 229 -15.90 13.03 9.60
CA GLY A 229 -15.54 13.75 10.81
C GLY A 229 -14.29 13.24 11.54
N ARG A 230 -13.46 12.42 10.92
CA ARG A 230 -12.21 11.92 11.50
C ARG A 230 -11.14 11.69 10.44
N PHE A 231 -9.89 11.71 10.85
CA PHE A 231 -8.82 11.17 10.02
C PHE A 231 -8.95 9.64 9.89
N GLY A 232 -8.43 9.10 8.79
CA GLY A 232 -8.34 7.66 8.60
C GLY A 232 -7.36 7.04 9.59
N LYS A 233 -7.59 5.77 9.93
CA LYS A 233 -6.63 4.93 10.63
C LYS A 233 -5.97 3.97 9.63
N PRO A 234 -4.76 3.47 9.89
CA PRO A 234 -4.13 2.47 9.04
C PRO A 234 -5.01 1.25 8.75
N ASP A 235 -5.82 0.83 9.73
CA ASP A 235 -6.76 -0.30 9.58
C ASP A 235 -7.91 -0.01 8.60
N ASP A 236 -8.31 1.25 8.39
CA ASP A 236 -9.32 1.62 7.38
C ASP A 236 -8.83 1.26 5.96
N ILE A 237 -7.51 1.26 5.75
CA ILE A 237 -6.88 0.91 4.46
C ILE A 237 -6.59 -0.58 4.39
N ALA A 238 -6.15 -1.18 5.50
CA ALA A 238 -5.71 -2.57 5.54
C ALA A 238 -6.82 -3.56 5.15
N GLY A 239 -8.07 -3.33 5.57
CA GLY A 239 -9.20 -4.18 5.22
C GLY A 239 -9.47 -4.25 3.71
N ILE A 240 -9.36 -3.10 3.03
CA ILE A 240 -9.53 -3.04 1.57
C ILE A 240 -8.32 -3.65 0.85
N ALA A 241 -7.12 -3.50 1.38
CA ALA A 241 -5.93 -4.16 0.83
C ALA A 241 -6.05 -5.69 0.92
N VAL A 242 -6.60 -6.25 2.01
CA VAL A 242 -6.93 -7.67 2.14
C VAL A 242 -7.92 -8.09 1.03
N PHE A 243 -9.02 -7.35 0.86
CA PHE A 243 -10.00 -7.63 -0.19
C PHE A 243 -9.36 -7.63 -1.59
N LEU A 244 -8.54 -6.64 -1.92
CA LEU A 244 -7.87 -6.58 -3.23
C LEU A 244 -6.81 -7.68 -3.42
N ALA A 245 -6.19 -8.17 -2.35
CA ALA A 245 -5.24 -9.26 -2.40
C ALA A 245 -5.92 -10.64 -2.49
N SER A 246 -7.18 -10.75 -2.07
CA SER A 246 -7.95 -12.00 -2.04
C SER A 246 -8.62 -12.30 -3.39
N ASP A 247 -9.18 -13.51 -3.51
CA ASP A 247 -9.91 -13.93 -4.70
C ASP A 247 -11.32 -13.32 -4.79
N GLU A 248 -11.81 -12.68 -3.72
CA GLU A 248 -13.08 -11.94 -3.70
C GLU A 248 -13.07 -10.78 -4.70
N SER A 249 -11.90 -10.22 -5.02
CA SER A 249 -11.72 -9.16 -6.00
C SER A 249 -11.28 -9.65 -7.39
N SER A 250 -11.56 -10.93 -7.72
CA SER A 250 -11.11 -11.58 -8.97
C SER A 250 -11.55 -10.85 -10.25
N TRP A 251 -12.62 -10.05 -10.20
CA TRP A 251 -13.12 -9.25 -11.33
C TRP A 251 -12.73 -7.77 -11.25
N MET A 252 -11.73 -7.42 -10.42
CA MET A 252 -11.27 -6.05 -10.23
C MET A 252 -9.81 -5.88 -10.65
N THR A 253 -9.59 -5.12 -11.72
CA THR A 253 -8.25 -4.68 -12.16
C THR A 253 -8.32 -3.28 -12.77
N GLY A 254 -7.25 -2.50 -12.67
CA GLY A 254 -7.16 -1.13 -13.20
C GLY A 254 -7.96 -0.09 -12.41
N THR A 255 -8.54 -0.44 -11.27
CA THR A 255 -9.35 0.50 -10.48
C THR A 255 -8.49 1.41 -9.62
N VAL A 256 -8.97 2.65 -9.45
CA VAL A 256 -8.42 3.67 -8.55
C VAL A 256 -9.51 3.99 -7.54
N ILE A 257 -9.31 3.55 -6.30
CA ILE A 257 -10.36 3.48 -5.27
C ILE A 257 -10.05 4.52 -4.17
N PRO A 258 -10.82 5.62 -4.06
CA PRO A 258 -10.74 6.52 -2.91
C PRO A 258 -11.13 5.80 -1.61
N VAL A 259 -10.32 6.00 -0.57
CA VAL A 259 -10.58 5.53 0.80
C VAL A 259 -10.32 6.72 1.72
N ASP A 260 -11.26 7.64 1.77
CA ASP A 260 -10.98 9.03 2.10
C ASP A 260 -11.98 9.70 3.06
N GLY A 261 -12.93 8.95 3.58
CA GLY A 261 -13.96 9.48 4.44
C GLY A 261 -14.93 10.46 3.75
N GLY A 262 -14.99 10.41 2.40
CA GLY A 262 -15.88 11.24 1.58
C GLY A 262 -15.25 12.55 1.06
N VAL A 263 -13.93 12.74 1.24
CA VAL A 263 -13.22 13.98 0.84
C VAL A 263 -13.35 14.28 -0.65
N THR A 264 -13.44 13.25 -1.50
CA THR A 264 -13.53 13.41 -2.97
C THR A 264 -14.94 13.14 -3.54
N ALA A 265 -15.96 13.10 -2.70
CA ALA A 265 -17.33 12.79 -3.14
C ALA A 265 -18.05 13.98 -3.82
N TYR A 266 -17.46 15.19 -3.82
CA TYR A 266 -18.02 16.43 -4.39
C TYR A 266 -16.96 17.27 -5.10
#